data_f68c28580c67e5151ac9c13a0a753068
#
_entry.id   f68c28580c67e5151ac9c13a0a753068
#
_cell.length_a   1.000
_cell.length_b   1.000
_cell.length_c   1.000
_cell.angle_alpha   90.00
_cell.angle_beta   90.00
_cell.angle_gamma   90.00
#
_symmetry.space_group_name_H-M   'P 1'
#
loop_
_entity.id
_entity.type
_entity.pdbx_description
1 polymer ?
#
loop_
_entity_poly.entity_id
_entity_poly.type
_entity_poly.pdbx_seq_one_letter_code
_entity_poly.pdbx_strand_id
1 'polypeptide(L)'
;YKSNGGLWSLAYNRILPQGQFLSPREWGREDLFSFQKRERSEGSADNHALVLNYKKEFEVLKENLNLMSIISIGKHWKPEVTDAVLNKYAMPDYTHINLDIFFNIKKIKHLKPELLITSKIGNGDFPDNPNFYFNKVDLFHLDFIINYNF
;
A
#
# COMPACT_ATOMS: atom_id res chain seq x y z
N TYR A 1 0.18 0.06 19.39
CA TYR A 1 0.63 0.89 20.50
C TYR A 1 0.23 2.34 20.30
N LYS A 2 -0.34 2.99 21.31
CA LYS A 2 -0.73 4.41 21.28
C LYS A 2 0.35 5.23 22.00
N SER A 3 0.84 6.30 21.38
CA SER A 3 1.78 7.24 21.96
C SER A 3 1.48 8.66 21.48
N ASN A 4 1.39 9.63 22.39
CA ASN A 4 1.18 11.05 22.10
C ASN A 4 0.09 11.34 21.04
N GLY A 5 -1.07 10.66 21.15
CA GLY A 5 -2.18 10.80 20.21
C GLY A 5 -1.98 10.10 18.86
N GLY A 6 -0.90 9.36 18.67
CA GLY A 6 -0.64 8.52 17.50
C GLY A 6 -0.86 7.04 17.77
N LEU A 7 -1.16 6.28 16.72
CA LEU A 7 -1.34 4.83 16.74
C LEU A 7 -0.29 4.17 15.85
N TRP A 8 0.52 3.31 16.44
CA TRP A 8 1.44 2.43 15.73
C TRP A 8 0.83 1.07 15.52
N SER A 9 1.02 0.48 14.34
CA SER A 9 0.68 -0.90 14.07
C SER A 9 1.76 -1.58 13.24
N LEU A 10 2.00 -2.85 13.50
CA LEU A 10 2.90 -3.72 12.75
C LEU A 10 2.08 -4.88 12.21
N ALA A 11 2.20 -5.17 10.94
CA ALA A 11 1.54 -6.27 10.27
C ALA A 11 2.56 -7.14 9.54
N TYR A 12 2.39 -8.45 9.62
CA TYR A 12 3.16 -9.42 8.86
C TYR A 12 2.22 -10.32 8.09
N ASN A 13 2.58 -10.62 6.85
CA ASN A 13 1.87 -11.54 5.98
C ASN A 13 2.82 -12.54 5.34
N ARG A 14 2.31 -13.76 5.12
CA ARG A 14 3.01 -14.82 4.42
C ARG A 14 2.07 -15.49 3.42
N ILE A 15 2.46 -15.53 2.16
CA ILE A 15 1.87 -16.39 1.14
C ILE A 15 2.79 -17.58 0.95
N LEU A 16 2.27 -18.79 1.12
CA LEU A 16 3.06 -20.01 1.07
C LEU A 16 3.42 -20.41 -0.38
N PRO A 17 4.46 -21.26 -0.59
CA PRO A 17 4.89 -21.65 -1.93
C PRO A 17 3.99 -22.69 -2.62
N GLN A 18 2.96 -23.22 -1.96
CA GLN A 18 2.08 -24.27 -2.47
C GLN A 18 1.13 -23.79 -3.59
N GLY A 19 1.07 -22.50 -3.86
CA GLY A 19 0.26 -21.96 -4.93
C GLY A 19 0.25 -20.44 -4.95
N GLN A 20 -0.04 -19.87 -6.11
CA GLN A 20 -0.16 -18.43 -6.28
C GLN A 20 -1.39 -17.89 -5.55
N PHE A 21 -1.25 -16.75 -4.91
CA PHE A 21 -2.37 -16.01 -4.38
C PHE A 21 -3.23 -15.47 -5.52
N LEU A 22 -4.51 -15.85 -5.53
CA LEU A 22 -5.49 -15.38 -6.49
C LEU A 22 -6.53 -14.56 -5.74
N SER A 23 -6.62 -13.27 -6.05
CA SER A 23 -7.68 -12.41 -5.53
C SER A 23 -8.87 -12.44 -6.49
N PRO A 24 -10.10 -12.66 -5.99
CA PRO A 24 -11.30 -12.57 -6.82
C PRO A 24 -11.48 -11.10 -7.26
N ARG A 25 -11.14 -10.81 -8.51
CA ARG A 25 -11.17 -9.44 -9.06
C ARG A 25 -12.55 -8.79 -9.06
N GLU A 26 -13.61 -9.62 -9.09
CA GLU A 26 -14.99 -9.15 -9.16
C GLU A 26 -15.45 -8.46 -7.87
N TRP A 27 -14.81 -8.72 -6.74
CA TRP A 27 -15.26 -8.29 -5.42
C TRP A 27 -14.32 -7.31 -4.72
N GLY A 28 -13.31 -6.81 -5.41
CA GLY A 28 -12.59 -5.67 -4.91
C GLY A 28 -11.12 -5.84 -4.58
N ARG A 29 -10.73 -5.51 -3.36
CA ARG A 29 -9.37 -5.27 -2.95
C ARG A 29 -8.75 -6.47 -2.26
N GLU A 30 -7.43 -6.60 -2.38
CA GLU A 30 -6.68 -7.55 -1.56
C GLU A 30 -6.66 -7.05 -0.11
N ASP A 31 -7.47 -7.66 0.76
CA ASP A 31 -7.52 -7.30 2.18
C ASP A 31 -6.54 -8.16 2.99
N LEU A 32 -5.27 -8.02 2.72
CA LEU A 32 -4.21 -8.59 3.56
C LEU A 32 -3.88 -7.62 4.71
N PHE A 33 -3.49 -8.15 5.88
CA PHE A 33 -3.10 -7.32 7.03
C PHE A 33 -1.93 -6.38 6.75
N SER A 34 -1.08 -6.75 5.79
CA SER A 34 0.04 -5.94 5.31
C SER A 34 -0.32 -5.08 4.10
N PHE A 35 -1.61 -4.89 3.82
CA PHE A 35 -2.04 -4.13 2.66
C PHE A 35 -1.55 -2.68 2.72
N GLN A 36 -0.92 -2.27 1.63
CA GLN A 36 -0.58 -0.87 1.36
C GLN A 36 -1.31 -0.44 0.08
N LYS A 37 -1.74 0.82 0.01
CA LYS A 37 -2.38 1.33 -1.20
C LYS A 37 -1.43 1.24 -2.39
N ARG A 38 -1.96 0.89 -3.56
CA ARG A 38 -1.18 0.60 -4.78
C ARG A 38 -0.32 -0.67 -4.68
N GLU A 39 -0.66 -1.58 -3.74
CA GLU A 39 -0.04 -2.89 -3.63
C GLU A 39 -0.88 -3.96 -4.33
N ARG A 40 -0.20 -4.99 -4.84
CA ARG A 40 -0.81 -6.21 -5.36
C ARG A 40 0.07 -7.41 -5.03
N SER A 41 -0.56 -8.45 -4.49
CA SER A 41 0.08 -9.75 -4.23
C SER A 41 -0.43 -10.85 -5.16
N GLU A 42 -1.43 -10.55 -5.99
CA GLU A 42 -1.99 -11.49 -6.94
C GLU A 42 -0.92 -12.05 -7.90
N GLY A 43 -0.98 -13.36 -8.15
CA GLY A 43 -0.04 -14.04 -9.03
C GLY A 43 1.33 -14.28 -8.44
N SER A 44 1.49 -14.10 -7.14
CA SER A 44 2.71 -14.40 -6.40
C SER A 44 2.46 -15.49 -5.37
N ALA A 45 3.46 -16.32 -5.17
CA ALA A 45 3.56 -17.28 -4.08
C ALA A 45 4.85 -17.04 -3.31
N ASP A 46 5.07 -17.73 -2.22
CA ASP A 46 6.29 -17.63 -1.40
C ASP A 46 6.68 -16.18 -1.03
N ASN A 47 5.70 -15.35 -0.73
CA ASN A 47 5.89 -13.95 -0.38
C ASN A 47 5.89 -13.74 1.12
N HIS A 48 6.74 -12.83 1.58
CA HIS A 48 6.64 -12.22 2.90
C HIS A 48 6.40 -10.72 2.77
N ALA A 49 5.65 -10.17 3.70
CA ALA A 49 5.53 -8.73 3.84
C ALA A 49 5.49 -8.33 5.31
N LEU A 50 6.28 -7.35 5.66
CA LEU A 50 6.28 -6.72 6.98
C LEU A 50 6.00 -5.24 6.80
N VAL A 51 4.93 -4.73 7.42
CA VAL A 51 4.50 -3.34 7.26
C VAL A 51 4.34 -2.67 8.62
N LEU A 52 5.03 -1.55 8.79
CA LEU A 52 4.87 -0.64 9.92
C LEU A 52 3.99 0.54 9.50
N ASN A 53 2.95 0.82 10.27
CA ASN A 53 2.10 1.97 10.05
C ASN A 53 2.13 2.90 11.27
N TYR A 54 2.05 4.19 11.00
CA TYR A 54 1.82 5.23 11.99
C TYR A 54 0.67 6.12 11.56
N LYS A 55 -0.39 6.15 12.37
CA LYS A 55 -1.57 7.01 12.17
C LYS A 55 -1.56 8.12 13.20
N LYS A 56 -1.81 9.35 12.75
CA LYS A 56 -2.00 10.50 13.63
C LYS A 56 -3.07 11.45 13.11
N GLU A 57 -3.83 12.03 14.04
CA GLU A 57 -4.83 13.05 13.76
C GLU A 57 -4.31 14.42 14.21
N PHE A 58 -4.59 15.44 13.40
CA PHE A 58 -4.18 16.81 13.64
C PHE A 58 -5.37 17.73 13.49
N GLU A 59 -5.56 18.61 14.46
CA GLU A 59 -6.47 19.71 14.34
C GLU A 59 -5.72 20.92 13.76
N VAL A 60 -6.02 21.27 12.49
CA VAL A 60 -5.30 22.34 11.78
C VAL A 60 -6.02 23.66 11.94
N LEU A 61 -7.36 23.67 11.72
CA LEU A 61 -8.22 24.83 11.93
C LEU A 61 -9.34 24.40 12.87
N LYS A 62 -9.30 24.89 14.11
CA LYS A 62 -10.15 24.44 15.23
C LYS A 62 -11.61 24.16 14.88
N GLU A 63 -12.20 24.96 14.01
CA GLU A 63 -13.62 24.84 13.67
C GLU A 63 -13.88 24.31 12.25
N ASN A 64 -12.86 24.22 11.38
CA ASN A 64 -13.06 24.01 9.96
C ASN A 64 -12.38 22.77 9.38
N LEU A 65 -11.18 22.41 9.83
CA LEU A 65 -10.36 21.38 9.18
C LEU A 65 -9.59 20.53 10.19
N ASN A 66 -9.84 19.22 10.14
CA ASN A 66 -8.99 18.20 10.76
C ASN A 66 -8.29 17.39 9.66
N LEU A 67 -7.05 17.03 9.90
CA LEU A 67 -6.30 16.12 9.07
C LEU A 67 -6.08 14.80 9.80
N MET A 68 -6.09 13.70 9.06
CA MET A 68 -5.61 12.42 9.52
C MET A 68 -4.51 11.98 8.56
N SER A 69 -3.31 11.71 9.07
CA SER A 69 -2.23 11.14 8.28
C SER A 69 -1.96 9.69 8.66
N ILE A 70 -1.64 8.88 7.65
CA ILE A 70 -1.14 7.52 7.83
C ILE A 70 0.14 7.40 7.02
N ILE A 71 1.24 7.09 7.68
CA ILE A 71 2.50 6.72 7.05
C ILE A 71 2.62 5.21 7.16
N SER A 72 2.87 4.54 6.03
CA SER A 72 3.08 3.09 5.96
C SER A 72 4.42 2.82 5.30
N ILE A 73 5.26 2.01 5.93
CA ILE A 73 6.53 1.55 5.37
C ILE A 73 6.52 0.03 5.41
N GLY A 74 6.61 -0.59 4.25
CA GLY A 74 6.60 -2.04 4.08
C GLY A 74 7.84 -2.56 3.37
N LYS A 75 8.36 -3.68 3.85
CA LYS A 75 9.34 -4.50 3.14
C LYS A 75 8.63 -5.74 2.62
N HIS A 76 8.81 -6.00 1.33
CA HIS A 76 8.23 -7.13 0.62
C HIS A 76 9.35 -7.99 0.06
N TRP A 77 9.37 -9.26 0.44
CA TRP A 77 10.30 -10.27 -0.07
C TRP A 77 9.55 -11.16 -1.05
N LYS A 78 10.12 -11.34 -2.21
CA LYS A 78 9.56 -12.13 -3.32
C LYS A 78 10.45 -13.32 -3.64
N PRO A 79 9.93 -14.36 -4.30
CA PRO A 79 10.77 -15.37 -4.93
C PRO A 79 11.66 -14.77 -6.00
N GLU A 80 12.64 -15.56 -6.44
CA GLU A 80 13.52 -15.18 -7.55
C GLU A 80 12.73 -14.66 -8.77
N VAL A 81 13.22 -13.57 -9.38
CA VAL A 81 12.57 -12.96 -10.55
C VAL A 81 12.48 -13.89 -11.76
N THR A 82 13.33 -14.92 -11.80
CA THR A 82 13.36 -15.94 -12.84
C THR A 82 12.39 -17.10 -12.61
N ASP A 83 11.81 -17.20 -11.43
CA ASP A 83 10.83 -18.24 -11.10
C ASP A 83 9.42 -17.83 -11.56
N ALA A 84 9.08 -18.16 -12.79
CA ALA A 84 7.77 -17.84 -13.37
C ALA A 84 6.59 -18.58 -12.69
N VAL A 85 6.84 -19.63 -11.92
CA VAL A 85 5.79 -20.38 -11.20
C VAL A 85 5.39 -19.68 -9.92
N LEU A 86 6.37 -19.22 -9.14
CA LEU A 86 6.13 -18.55 -7.86
C LEU A 86 6.03 -17.02 -8.00
N ASN A 87 6.65 -16.46 -9.03
CA ASN A 87 6.74 -15.01 -9.28
C ASN A 87 6.30 -14.64 -10.70
N LYS A 88 5.01 -14.76 -10.96
CA LYS A 88 4.42 -14.54 -12.29
C LYS A 88 4.84 -13.23 -12.96
N TYR A 89 5.10 -12.20 -12.21
CA TYR A 89 5.37 -10.86 -12.73
C TYR A 89 6.84 -10.46 -12.63
N ALA A 90 7.74 -11.42 -12.31
CA ALA A 90 9.18 -11.19 -12.15
C ALA A 90 9.47 -9.99 -11.23
N MET A 91 8.73 -9.88 -10.13
CA MET A 91 8.90 -8.80 -9.15
C MET A 91 10.12 -9.06 -8.28
N PRO A 92 11.04 -8.10 -8.17
CA PRO A 92 12.12 -8.20 -7.18
C PRO A 92 11.56 -7.95 -5.77
N ASP A 93 12.39 -8.13 -4.77
CA ASP A 93 12.15 -7.55 -3.45
C ASP A 93 11.99 -6.04 -3.55
N TYR A 94 11.17 -5.45 -2.71
CA TYR A 94 10.99 -4.00 -2.72
C TYR A 94 10.63 -3.45 -1.36
N THR A 95 10.88 -2.15 -1.23
CA THR A 95 10.38 -1.31 -0.13
C THR A 95 9.24 -0.46 -0.66
N HIS A 96 8.12 -0.45 0.05
CA HIS A 96 6.92 0.30 -0.31
C HIS A 96 6.61 1.32 0.77
N ILE A 97 6.46 2.58 0.38
CA ILE A 97 6.17 3.70 1.28
C ILE A 97 4.90 4.38 0.80
N ASN A 98 3.94 4.54 1.70
CA ASN A 98 2.75 5.36 1.49
C ASN A 98 2.69 6.48 2.52
N LEU A 99 2.26 7.65 2.06
CA LEU A 99 1.75 8.72 2.90
C LEU A 99 0.33 9.06 2.45
N ASP A 100 -0.64 8.77 3.31
CA ASP A 100 -2.03 9.14 3.15
C ASP A 100 -2.35 10.33 4.01
N ILE A 101 -2.97 11.36 3.42
CA ILE A 101 -3.48 12.53 4.14
C ILE A 101 -4.96 12.67 3.82
N PHE A 102 -5.80 12.47 4.81
CA PHE A 102 -7.25 12.63 4.72
C PHE A 102 -7.65 13.99 5.26
N PHE A 103 -8.45 14.73 4.49
CA PHE A 103 -8.97 16.02 4.86
C PHE A 103 -10.40 15.87 5.35
N ASN A 104 -10.67 16.28 6.58
CA ASN A 104 -12.02 16.32 7.14
C ASN A 104 -12.46 17.78 7.28
N ILE A 105 -13.24 18.23 6.28
CA ILE A 105 -13.75 19.61 6.21
C ILE A 105 -15.09 19.64 6.93
N LYS A 106 -15.14 20.20 8.15
CA LYS A 106 -16.32 20.15 9.03
C LYS A 106 -17.56 20.80 8.42
N LYS A 107 -17.38 21.81 7.56
CA LYS A 107 -18.49 22.51 6.87
C LYS A 107 -19.08 21.71 5.72
N ILE A 108 -18.33 20.78 5.14
CA ILE A 108 -18.75 19.98 3.97
C ILE A 108 -18.62 18.50 4.34
N LYS A 109 -19.55 18.01 5.16
CA LYS A 109 -19.49 16.68 5.78
C LYS A 109 -19.41 15.52 4.79
N HIS A 110 -19.96 15.71 3.59
CA HIS A 110 -20.01 14.67 2.55
C HIS A 110 -18.74 14.61 1.67
N LEU A 111 -17.91 15.65 1.73
CA LEU A 111 -16.67 15.76 0.96
C LEU A 111 -15.48 15.27 1.80
N LYS A 112 -14.78 14.27 1.31
CA LYS A 112 -13.59 13.69 1.96
C LYS A 112 -12.43 13.60 0.96
N PRO A 113 -11.71 14.71 0.75
CA PRO A 113 -10.51 14.69 -0.07
C PRO A 113 -9.41 13.86 0.60
N GLU A 114 -8.58 13.26 -0.24
CA GLU A 114 -7.42 12.47 0.18
C GLU A 114 -6.25 12.77 -0.74
N LEU A 115 -5.06 12.94 -0.18
CA LEU A 115 -3.80 12.99 -0.89
C LEU A 115 -3.04 11.71 -0.58
N LEU A 116 -2.74 10.91 -1.61
CA LEU A 116 -1.93 9.70 -1.49
C LEU A 116 -0.62 9.88 -2.23
N ILE A 117 0.47 9.71 -1.51
CA ILE A 117 1.82 9.64 -2.07
C ILE A 117 2.31 8.21 -1.91
N THR A 118 2.74 7.60 -3.01
CA THR A 118 3.24 6.21 -3.03
C THR A 118 4.61 6.15 -3.68
N SER A 119 5.54 5.45 -3.04
CA SER A 119 6.84 5.12 -3.60
C SER A 119 7.13 3.64 -3.41
N LYS A 120 7.49 2.93 -4.49
CA LYS A 120 8.01 1.56 -4.48
C LYS A 120 9.43 1.57 -5.00
N ILE A 121 10.36 1.05 -4.22
CA ILE A 121 11.78 1.01 -4.51
C ILE A 121 12.20 -0.45 -4.60
N GLY A 122 12.59 -0.90 -5.80
CA GLY A 122 13.11 -2.25 -6.05
C GLY A 122 14.44 -2.49 -5.37
N ASN A 123 14.68 -3.72 -4.93
CA ASN A 123 15.95 -4.13 -4.35
C ASN A 123 16.54 -5.26 -5.20
N GLY A 124 17.67 -4.99 -5.83
CA GLY A 124 18.36 -5.92 -6.72
C GLY A 124 18.01 -5.74 -8.20
N ASP A 125 18.63 -6.57 -9.03
CA ASP A 125 18.42 -6.55 -10.47
C ASP A 125 17.13 -7.28 -10.83
N PHE A 126 16.37 -6.72 -11.76
CA PHE A 126 15.15 -7.32 -12.29
C PHE A 126 15.03 -7.00 -13.78
N PRO A 127 14.41 -7.91 -14.57
CA PRO A 127 14.28 -7.70 -16.01
C PRO A 127 13.34 -6.50 -16.30
N ASP A 128 13.81 -5.61 -17.18
CA ASP A 128 12.94 -4.58 -17.75
C ASP A 128 12.04 -5.21 -18.81
N ASN A 129 10.86 -5.63 -18.41
CA ASN A 129 9.89 -6.25 -19.30
C ASN A 129 8.65 -5.36 -19.43
N PRO A 130 8.38 -4.79 -20.62
CA PRO A 130 7.23 -3.93 -20.84
C PRO A 130 5.88 -4.62 -20.65
N ASN A 131 5.83 -5.94 -20.60
CA ASN A 131 4.60 -6.70 -20.34
C ASN A 131 4.22 -6.76 -18.86
N PHE A 132 5.09 -6.32 -17.95
CA PHE A 132 4.84 -6.34 -16.50
C PHE A 132 4.42 -4.97 -15.95
N TYR A 133 3.42 -4.35 -16.56
CA TYR A 133 2.98 -3.00 -16.19
C TYR A 133 2.29 -2.90 -14.83
N PHE A 134 1.70 -3.97 -14.33
CA PHE A 134 0.79 -3.88 -13.18
C PHE A 134 1.48 -3.87 -11.81
N ASN A 135 2.69 -4.36 -11.70
CA ASN A 135 3.42 -4.47 -10.43
C ASN A 135 4.81 -3.87 -10.55
N LYS A 136 4.92 -2.67 -11.10
CA LYS A 136 6.23 -2.03 -11.22
C LYS A 136 6.81 -1.66 -9.87
N VAL A 137 8.12 -1.82 -9.78
CA VAL A 137 8.99 -1.17 -8.79
C VAL A 137 9.66 0.05 -9.44
N ASP A 138 10.36 0.82 -8.64
CA ASP A 138 10.89 2.15 -8.98
C ASP A 138 9.79 3.08 -9.48
N LEU A 139 8.70 3.04 -8.71
CA LEU A 139 7.47 3.73 -8.98
C LEU A 139 7.29 4.88 -7.99
N PHE A 140 6.89 6.03 -8.51
CA PHE A 140 6.38 7.14 -7.73
C PHE A 140 5.00 7.55 -8.23
N HIS A 141 4.02 7.61 -7.33
CA HIS A 141 2.66 8.08 -7.62
C HIS A 141 2.25 9.18 -6.65
N LEU A 142 1.54 10.16 -7.21
CA LEU A 142 0.84 11.19 -6.46
C LEU A 142 -0.61 11.19 -6.92
N ASP A 143 -1.52 10.85 -6.01
CA ASP A 143 -2.94 10.80 -6.28
C ASP A 143 -3.68 11.84 -5.43
N PHE A 144 -4.55 12.63 -6.05
CA PHE A 144 -5.54 13.43 -5.34
C PHE A 144 -6.93 12.82 -5.56
N ILE A 145 -7.52 12.33 -4.48
CA ILE A 145 -8.76 11.56 -4.50
C ILE A 145 -9.86 12.39 -3.87
N ILE A 146 -10.99 12.51 -4.56
CA ILE A 146 -12.17 13.19 -4.03
C ILE A 146 -13.27 12.17 -3.82
N ASN A 147 -13.60 11.91 -2.56
CA ASN A 147 -14.74 11.09 -2.18
C ASN A 147 -15.92 11.98 -1.78
N TYR A 148 -17.06 11.78 -2.41
CA TYR A 148 -18.30 12.45 -2.08
C TYR A 148 -19.37 11.42 -1.77
N ASN A 149 -19.97 11.49 -0.58
CA ASN A 149 -21.05 10.59 -0.17
C ASN A 149 -22.40 11.33 -0.35
N PHE A 150 -23.28 10.75 -1.11
CA PHE A 150 -24.65 11.24 -1.32
C PHE A 150 -25.58 10.88 -0.18
#